data_85fa247f0046787b408748dd1bf0509d
#
_entry.id   85fa247f0046787b408748dd1bf0509d
#
_cell.length_a   1.000
_cell.length_b   1.000
_cell.length_c   1.000
_cell.angle_alpha   90.00
_cell.angle_beta   90.00
_cell.angle_gamma   90.00
#
_symmetry.space_group_name_H-M   'P 1'
#
loop_
_entity.id
_entity.type
_entity.pdbx_description
1 polymer ?
#
loop_
_entity_poly.entity_id
_entity_poly.type
_entity_poly.pdbx_seq_one_letter_code
_entity_poly.pdbx_strand_id
1 'polypeptide(L)'
;MTTRMAFLFALCIASLVGLLAAIAVLVGPANANKDPVTPQQLQAYEEAFMEQVKKGDLLFHGDAATAKQMNVILSTTGMACAMCHPFASDTHPHAFPKFQVSMNKFATLRDMINWCIEKPNQGEKIDSDSDAMKALEAYIYWSNTGWVLVPGKY
;
A
#
# COMPACT_ATOMS: atom_id res chain seq x y z
N MET A 1 -2.49 51.53 43.59
CA MET A 1 -2.40 50.09 43.42
C MET A 1 -1.36 49.58 44.39
N THR A 2 -1.74 48.86 45.42
CA THR A 2 -0.87 48.46 46.48
C THR A 2 0.10 47.37 46.06
N THR A 3 1.33 47.44 46.55
CA THR A 3 2.44 46.51 46.21
C THR A 3 2.05 45.03 46.25
N ARG A 4 1.04 44.67 47.05
CA ARG A 4 0.47 43.30 47.16
C ARG A 4 -0.29 42.86 45.92
N MET A 5 -0.97 43.77 45.20
CA MET A 5 -1.68 43.44 43.99
C MET A 5 -0.72 43.19 42.82
N ALA A 6 0.38 43.92 42.75
CA ALA A 6 1.41 43.73 41.72
C ALA A 6 2.14 42.37 41.91
N PHE A 7 2.37 41.91 43.15
CA PHE A 7 3.00 40.64 43.43
C PHE A 7 2.09 39.45 43.09
N LEU A 8 0.79 39.52 43.31
CA LEU A 8 -0.18 38.49 42.94
C LEU A 8 -0.34 38.39 41.41
N PHE A 9 -0.33 39.52 40.69
CA PHE A 9 -0.35 39.53 39.24
C PHE A 9 0.91 38.89 38.61
N ALA A 10 2.09 39.17 39.18
CA ALA A 10 3.35 38.58 38.70
C ALA A 10 3.41 37.07 38.94
N LEU A 11 2.91 36.58 40.07
CA LEU A 11 2.81 35.15 40.36
C LEU A 11 1.83 34.39 39.45
N CYS A 12 0.67 34.98 39.14
CA CYS A 12 -0.29 34.42 38.18
C CYS A 12 0.27 34.32 36.77
N ILE A 13 1.00 35.33 36.29
CA ILE A 13 1.62 35.32 34.96
C ILE A 13 2.72 34.25 34.90
N ALA A 14 3.56 34.13 35.93
CA ALA A 14 4.62 33.17 35.97
C ALA A 14 4.07 31.69 35.96
N SER A 15 2.97 31.43 36.68
CA SER A 15 2.32 30.14 36.68
C SER A 15 1.64 29.80 35.35
N LEU A 16 1.04 30.80 34.66
CA LEU A 16 0.45 30.59 33.33
C LEU A 16 1.51 30.30 32.26
N VAL A 17 2.62 31.02 32.29
CA VAL A 17 3.74 30.80 31.35
C VAL A 17 4.39 29.44 31.60
N GLY A 18 4.56 29.02 32.86
CA GLY A 18 5.06 27.69 33.21
C GLY A 18 4.13 26.55 32.75
N LEU A 19 2.81 26.74 32.86
CA LEU A 19 1.83 25.75 32.41
C LEU A 19 1.78 25.63 30.87
N LEU A 20 1.88 26.77 30.15
CA LEU A 20 1.96 26.78 28.69
C LEU A 20 3.25 26.14 28.17
N ALA A 21 4.38 26.36 28.85
CA ALA A 21 5.65 25.71 28.49
C ALA A 21 5.62 24.20 28.75
N ALA A 22 4.96 23.75 29.83
CA ALA A 22 4.79 22.33 30.10
C ALA A 22 3.87 21.63 29.09
N ILE A 23 2.82 22.31 28.61
CA ILE A 23 1.93 21.78 27.56
C ILE A 23 2.67 21.70 26.22
N ALA A 24 3.53 22.67 25.91
CA ALA A 24 4.32 22.67 24.66
C ALA A 24 5.36 21.53 24.64
N VAL A 25 5.84 21.07 25.81
CA VAL A 25 6.74 19.90 25.89
C VAL A 25 5.97 18.58 25.74
N LEU A 26 4.69 18.54 26.13
CA LEU A 26 3.86 17.34 26.00
C LEU A 26 3.21 17.20 24.59
N VAL A 27 3.03 18.30 23.89
CA VAL A 27 2.66 18.33 22.48
C VAL A 27 3.94 18.57 21.69
N GLY A 28 4.81 17.58 21.66
CA GLY A 28 5.90 17.56 20.69
C GLY A 28 5.31 17.72 19.28
N PRO A 29 6.02 18.37 18.35
CA PRO A 29 5.53 18.45 16.99
C PRO A 29 5.18 17.04 16.55
N ALA A 30 3.96 16.85 16.06
CA ALA A 30 3.53 15.61 15.41
C ALA A 30 4.26 15.49 14.05
N ASN A 31 5.57 15.71 14.06
CA ASN A 31 6.46 15.31 13.01
C ASN A 31 6.54 13.79 13.13
N ALA A 32 5.84 13.14 12.24
CA ALA A 32 6.06 11.75 11.91
C ALA A 32 7.47 11.59 11.29
N ASN A 33 8.48 12.13 11.92
CA ASN A 33 9.86 11.73 11.71
C ASN A 33 9.96 10.35 12.37
N LYS A 34 9.56 9.38 11.59
CA LYS A 34 9.83 7.99 11.92
C LYS A 34 11.33 7.90 12.12
N ASP A 35 11.72 7.30 13.23
CA ASP A 35 13.12 6.94 13.41
C ASP A 35 13.62 6.22 12.17
N PRO A 36 14.87 6.45 11.75
CA PRO A 36 15.42 5.75 10.60
C PRO A 36 15.26 4.24 10.78
N VAL A 37 14.78 3.58 9.73
CA VAL A 37 14.62 2.13 9.73
C VAL A 37 15.98 1.48 9.98
N THR A 38 16.07 0.60 10.97
CA THR A 38 17.29 -0.14 11.26
C THR A 38 17.55 -1.20 10.18
N PRO A 39 18.81 -1.64 9.99
CA PRO A 39 19.12 -2.71 9.04
C PRO A 39 18.32 -3.99 9.28
N GLN A 40 18.08 -4.35 10.55
CA GLN A 40 17.29 -5.53 10.93
C GLN A 40 15.82 -5.37 10.56
N GLN A 41 15.25 -4.17 10.76
CA GLN A 41 13.88 -3.88 10.34
C GLN A 41 13.76 -3.90 8.81
N LEU A 42 14.74 -3.34 8.09
CA LEU A 42 14.76 -3.36 6.63
C LEU A 42 14.78 -4.80 6.10
N GLN A 43 15.65 -5.65 6.65
CA GLN A 43 15.70 -7.06 6.30
C GLN A 43 14.36 -7.77 6.54
N ALA A 44 13.71 -7.54 7.70
CA ALA A 44 12.41 -8.12 8.00
C ALA A 44 11.31 -7.65 7.01
N TYR A 45 11.37 -6.39 6.58
CA TYR A 45 10.44 -5.85 5.58
C TYR A 45 10.66 -6.47 4.19
N GLU A 46 11.93 -6.65 3.79
CA GLU A 46 12.29 -7.32 2.53
C GLU A 46 11.84 -8.78 2.53
N GLU A 47 12.07 -9.52 3.62
CA GLU A 47 11.62 -10.90 3.77
C GLU A 47 10.09 -11.02 3.67
N ALA A 48 9.36 -10.15 4.38
CA ALA A 48 7.90 -10.10 4.31
C ALA A 48 7.39 -9.75 2.91
N PHE A 49 8.03 -8.80 2.22
CA PHE A 49 7.70 -8.45 0.85
C PHE A 49 7.93 -9.61 -0.10
N MET A 50 9.10 -10.28 -0.02
CA MET A 50 9.44 -11.42 -0.87
C MET A 50 8.55 -12.63 -0.62
N GLU A 51 8.01 -12.80 0.58
CA GLU A 51 6.99 -13.82 0.85
C GLU A 51 5.70 -13.53 0.06
N GLN A 52 5.26 -12.27 0.02
CA GLN A 52 4.10 -11.89 -0.80
C GLN A 52 4.39 -12.04 -2.31
N VAL A 53 5.57 -11.67 -2.77
CA VAL A 53 6.00 -11.88 -4.16
C VAL A 53 5.90 -13.35 -4.56
N LYS A 54 6.39 -14.29 -3.73
CA LYS A 54 6.29 -15.73 -4.00
C LYS A 54 4.85 -16.21 -4.10
N LYS A 55 3.97 -15.77 -3.19
CA LYS A 55 2.53 -16.10 -3.25
C LYS A 55 1.89 -15.52 -4.52
N GLY A 56 2.22 -14.30 -4.86
CA GLY A 56 1.74 -13.63 -6.06
C GLY A 56 2.21 -14.31 -7.35
N ASP A 57 3.45 -14.75 -7.40
CA ASP A 57 4.01 -15.54 -8.50
C ASP A 57 3.21 -16.83 -8.74
N LEU A 58 2.96 -17.60 -7.68
CA LEU A 58 2.16 -18.82 -7.76
C LEU A 58 0.73 -18.53 -8.26
N LEU A 59 0.05 -17.54 -7.70
CA LEU A 59 -1.28 -17.12 -8.15
C LEU A 59 -1.28 -16.66 -9.61
N PHE A 60 -0.29 -15.87 -10.01
CA PHE A 60 -0.17 -15.32 -11.35
C PHE A 60 0.03 -16.40 -12.41
N HIS A 61 0.73 -17.47 -12.05
CA HIS A 61 0.94 -18.65 -12.89
C HIS A 61 -0.14 -19.74 -12.74
N GLY A 62 -1.19 -19.49 -11.96
CA GLY A 62 -2.37 -20.35 -11.87
C GLY A 62 -2.21 -21.55 -10.94
N ASP A 63 -1.38 -21.46 -9.88
CA ASP A 63 -1.25 -22.51 -8.88
C ASP A 63 -2.57 -22.71 -8.12
N ALA A 64 -3.22 -23.84 -8.37
CA ALA A 64 -4.51 -24.14 -7.78
C ALA A 64 -4.46 -24.38 -6.26
N ALA A 65 -3.32 -24.83 -5.74
CA ALA A 65 -3.17 -25.08 -4.31
C ALA A 65 -3.12 -23.75 -3.55
N THR A 66 -2.35 -22.79 -4.05
CA THR A 66 -2.26 -21.43 -3.48
C THR A 66 -3.60 -20.69 -3.60
N ALA A 67 -4.27 -20.76 -4.75
CA ALA A 67 -5.59 -20.16 -4.93
C ALA A 67 -6.62 -20.72 -3.95
N LYS A 68 -6.64 -22.03 -3.75
CA LYS A 68 -7.49 -22.69 -2.76
C LYS A 68 -7.15 -22.28 -1.32
N GLN A 69 -5.87 -22.23 -0.97
CA GLN A 69 -5.42 -21.82 0.36
C GLN A 69 -5.84 -20.37 0.68
N MET A 70 -5.81 -19.49 -0.32
CA MET A 70 -6.20 -18.09 -0.19
C MET A 70 -7.70 -17.85 -0.44
N ASN A 71 -8.46 -18.92 -0.67
CA ASN A 71 -9.90 -18.90 -0.90
C ASN A 71 -10.33 -17.96 -2.03
N VAL A 72 -9.65 -18.07 -3.20
CA VAL A 72 -9.95 -17.26 -4.39
C VAL A 72 -10.17 -18.14 -5.62
N ILE A 73 -11.04 -17.70 -6.53
CA ILE A 73 -11.30 -18.31 -7.83
C ILE A 73 -10.83 -17.32 -8.92
N LEU A 74 -9.57 -17.42 -9.31
CA LEU A 74 -8.98 -16.50 -10.29
C LEU A 74 -9.38 -16.84 -11.73
N SER A 75 -9.81 -18.09 -11.99
CA SER A 75 -10.25 -18.55 -13.31
C SER A 75 -11.15 -19.76 -13.20
N THR A 76 -12.18 -19.82 -14.05
CA THR A 76 -12.99 -21.02 -14.29
C THR A 76 -12.70 -21.66 -15.64
N THR A 77 -11.91 -20.99 -16.48
CA THR A 77 -11.54 -21.43 -17.84
C THR A 77 -10.22 -22.18 -17.88
N GLY A 78 -9.49 -22.24 -16.75
CA GLY A 78 -8.12 -22.76 -16.68
C GLY A 78 -7.05 -21.79 -17.16
N MET A 79 -7.43 -20.55 -17.51
CA MET A 79 -6.46 -19.50 -17.88
C MET A 79 -5.75 -18.98 -16.64
N ALA A 80 -4.43 -18.77 -16.77
CA ALA A 80 -3.62 -18.04 -15.80
C ALA A 80 -3.25 -16.65 -16.35
N CYS A 81 -2.94 -15.71 -15.45
CA CYS A 81 -2.50 -14.38 -15.85
C CYS A 81 -1.26 -14.44 -16.75
N ALA A 82 -0.35 -15.36 -16.46
CA ALA A 82 0.88 -15.59 -17.22
C ALA A 82 0.65 -16.05 -18.68
N MET A 83 -0.53 -16.55 -19.02
CA MET A 83 -0.83 -16.94 -20.41
C MET A 83 -0.97 -15.72 -21.33
N CYS A 84 -1.41 -14.58 -20.78
CA CYS A 84 -1.48 -13.31 -21.52
C CYS A 84 -0.29 -12.40 -21.19
N HIS A 85 0.29 -12.53 -20.02
CA HIS A 85 1.38 -11.70 -19.49
C HIS A 85 2.55 -12.57 -19.00
N PRO A 86 3.35 -13.19 -19.90
CA PRO A 86 4.27 -14.28 -19.55
C PRO A 86 5.18 -14.05 -18.37
N PHE A 87 5.68 -12.85 -18.17
CA PHE A 87 6.61 -12.49 -17.09
C PHE A 87 6.11 -11.33 -16.24
N ALA A 88 4.84 -11.00 -16.30
CA ALA A 88 4.24 -9.81 -15.71
C ALA A 88 4.93 -8.47 -16.11
N SER A 89 6.02 -8.50 -16.87
CA SER A 89 6.78 -7.32 -17.28
C SER A 89 6.03 -6.39 -18.25
N ASP A 90 5.03 -6.90 -18.93
CA ASP A 90 4.16 -6.18 -19.86
C ASP A 90 2.83 -5.75 -19.23
N THR A 91 2.65 -5.94 -17.94
CA THR A 91 1.45 -5.48 -17.21
C THR A 91 1.43 -3.98 -16.94
N HIS A 92 2.57 -3.32 -17.13
CA HIS A 92 2.75 -1.87 -17.00
C HIS A 92 2.18 -1.27 -15.70
N PRO A 93 2.50 -1.81 -14.50
CA PRO A 93 1.92 -1.33 -13.24
C PRO A 93 2.27 0.13 -12.96
N HIS A 94 3.40 0.62 -13.49
CA HIS A 94 3.88 2.00 -13.38
C HIS A 94 3.02 3.02 -14.15
N ALA A 95 2.09 2.55 -15.02
CA ALA A 95 1.13 3.41 -15.71
C ALA A 95 -0.12 3.70 -14.87
N PHE A 96 -0.35 2.99 -13.78
CA PHE A 96 -1.51 3.18 -12.89
C PHE A 96 -1.20 4.17 -11.75
N PRO A 97 -2.21 4.89 -11.23
CA PRO A 97 -3.61 4.89 -11.69
C PRO A 97 -3.81 5.69 -12.97
N LYS A 98 -4.78 5.30 -13.82
CA LYS A 98 -5.08 5.96 -15.09
C LYS A 98 -6.55 5.82 -15.50
N PHE A 99 -7.01 6.61 -16.49
CA PHE A 99 -8.28 6.33 -17.15
C PHE A 99 -8.11 5.09 -18.04
N GLN A 100 -8.84 4.03 -17.71
CA GLN A 100 -8.79 2.76 -18.43
C GLN A 100 -9.96 2.65 -19.39
N VAL A 101 -9.66 2.71 -20.67
CA VAL A 101 -10.67 2.74 -21.74
C VAL A 101 -11.56 1.49 -21.73
N SER A 102 -10.98 0.29 -21.54
CA SER A 102 -11.74 -0.97 -21.51
C SER A 102 -12.75 -1.03 -20.35
N MET A 103 -12.55 -0.25 -19.30
CA MET A 103 -13.45 -0.15 -18.15
C MET A 103 -14.29 1.12 -18.15
N ASN A 104 -13.98 2.08 -19.02
CA ASN A 104 -14.58 3.40 -19.08
C ASN A 104 -14.59 4.13 -17.71
N LYS A 105 -13.49 4.01 -16.95
CA LYS A 105 -13.34 4.67 -15.64
C LYS A 105 -11.89 4.96 -15.30
N PHE A 106 -11.67 5.86 -14.34
CA PHE A 106 -10.37 5.99 -13.69
C PHE A 106 -10.12 4.76 -12.81
N ALA A 107 -9.02 4.04 -13.06
CA ALA A 107 -8.75 2.73 -12.47
C ALA A 107 -7.39 2.66 -11.83
N THR A 108 -7.30 1.88 -10.75
CA THR A 108 -6.07 1.45 -10.11
C THR A 108 -5.56 0.14 -10.73
N LEU A 109 -4.33 -0.27 -10.37
CA LEU A 109 -3.83 -1.60 -10.76
C LEU A 109 -4.75 -2.72 -10.23
N ARG A 110 -5.26 -2.60 -9.02
CA ARG A 110 -6.19 -3.57 -8.40
C ARG A 110 -7.51 -3.68 -9.17
N ASP A 111 -8.03 -2.56 -9.67
CA ASP A 111 -9.20 -2.58 -10.56
C ASP A 111 -8.92 -3.37 -11.84
N MET A 112 -7.72 -3.20 -12.43
CA MET A 112 -7.34 -3.90 -13.64
C MET A 112 -7.13 -5.40 -13.40
N ILE A 113 -6.49 -5.79 -12.29
CA ILE A 113 -6.36 -7.19 -11.88
C ILE A 113 -7.74 -7.84 -11.79
N ASN A 114 -8.68 -7.22 -11.08
CA ASN A 114 -10.04 -7.72 -10.93
C ASN A 114 -10.78 -7.78 -12.28
N TRP A 115 -10.59 -6.80 -13.15
CA TRP A 115 -11.18 -6.83 -14.50
C TRP A 115 -10.68 -8.04 -15.30
N CYS A 116 -9.38 -8.34 -15.24
CA CYS A 116 -8.81 -9.53 -15.90
C CYS A 116 -9.34 -10.84 -15.30
N ILE A 117 -9.52 -10.90 -13.98
CA ILE A 117 -10.10 -12.06 -13.31
C ILE A 117 -11.55 -12.30 -13.81
N GLU A 118 -12.37 -11.23 -13.82
CA GLU A 118 -13.80 -11.37 -14.16
C GLU A 118 -14.05 -11.58 -15.66
N LYS A 119 -13.28 -10.90 -16.53
CA LYS A 119 -13.61 -10.86 -17.97
C LYS A 119 -12.93 -11.97 -18.77
N PRO A 120 -11.61 -11.98 -19.01
CA PRO A 120 -10.99 -13.06 -19.77
C PRO A 120 -10.95 -14.38 -19.00
N ASN A 121 -10.72 -14.36 -17.71
CA ASN A 121 -10.54 -15.58 -16.90
C ASN A 121 -11.86 -16.17 -16.38
N GLN A 122 -12.96 -15.42 -16.40
CA GLN A 122 -14.28 -15.82 -15.88
C GLN A 122 -14.21 -16.28 -14.41
N GLY A 123 -13.29 -15.73 -13.66
CA GLY A 123 -13.16 -15.96 -12.23
C GLY A 123 -14.05 -15.03 -11.41
N GLU A 124 -13.86 -15.08 -10.10
CA GLU A 124 -14.58 -14.25 -9.15
C GLU A 124 -13.73 -13.06 -8.70
N LYS A 125 -14.33 -11.88 -8.72
CA LYS A 125 -13.67 -10.67 -8.20
C LYS A 125 -13.19 -10.90 -6.78
N ILE A 126 -11.93 -10.57 -6.53
CA ILE A 126 -11.33 -10.65 -5.20
C ILE A 126 -11.38 -9.29 -4.49
N ASP A 127 -11.46 -9.32 -3.17
CA ASP A 127 -11.41 -8.12 -2.35
C ASP A 127 -10.10 -7.37 -2.57
N SER A 128 -10.18 -6.06 -2.78
CA SER A 128 -9.01 -5.21 -3.05
C SER A 128 -8.02 -5.16 -1.89
N ASP A 129 -8.45 -5.43 -0.66
CA ASP A 129 -7.60 -5.44 0.53
C ASP A 129 -7.22 -6.85 0.99
N SER A 130 -7.64 -7.88 0.25
CA SER A 130 -7.29 -9.29 0.53
C SER A 130 -5.80 -9.55 0.39
N ASP A 131 -5.33 -10.60 1.05
CA ASP A 131 -3.94 -11.04 0.93
C ASP A 131 -3.61 -11.54 -0.49
N ALA A 132 -4.59 -12.13 -1.20
CA ALA A 132 -4.43 -12.54 -2.58
C ALA A 132 -4.19 -11.34 -3.52
N MET A 133 -4.94 -10.25 -3.35
CA MET A 133 -4.73 -9.03 -4.13
C MET A 133 -3.36 -8.41 -3.83
N LYS A 134 -2.99 -8.33 -2.54
CA LYS A 134 -1.68 -7.80 -2.13
C LYS A 134 -0.53 -8.64 -2.69
N ALA A 135 -0.68 -9.96 -2.69
CA ALA A 135 0.32 -10.87 -3.24
C ALA A 135 0.49 -10.69 -4.76
N LEU A 136 -0.62 -10.66 -5.52
CA LEU A 136 -0.59 -10.39 -6.96
C LEU A 136 0.04 -9.05 -7.28
N GLU A 137 -0.35 -8.00 -6.56
CA GLU A 137 0.21 -6.67 -6.72
C GLU A 137 1.71 -6.63 -6.41
N ALA A 138 2.14 -7.28 -5.32
CA ALA A 138 3.56 -7.38 -4.96
C ALA A 138 4.39 -8.06 -6.05
N TYR A 139 3.91 -9.18 -6.60
CA TYR A 139 4.59 -9.87 -7.70
C TYR A 139 4.68 -9.01 -8.97
N ILE A 140 3.58 -8.36 -9.35
CA ILE A 140 3.54 -7.50 -10.53
C ILE A 140 4.50 -6.31 -10.39
N TYR A 141 4.53 -5.65 -9.23
CA TYR A 141 5.49 -4.55 -9.00
C TYR A 141 6.93 -5.05 -8.95
N TRP A 142 7.18 -6.16 -8.29
CA TRP A 142 8.53 -6.75 -8.23
C TRP A 142 9.06 -7.12 -9.62
N SER A 143 8.24 -7.77 -10.45
CA SER A 143 8.59 -8.16 -11.82
C SER A 143 8.85 -6.94 -12.73
N ASN A 144 8.36 -5.76 -12.36
CA ASN A 144 8.56 -4.51 -13.08
C ASN A 144 9.52 -3.55 -12.35
N THR A 145 10.38 -4.06 -11.47
CA THR A 145 11.37 -3.25 -10.75
C THR A 145 12.30 -2.52 -11.73
N GLY A 146 12.54 -1.24 -11.47
CA GLY A 146 13.39 -0.38 -12.33
C GLY A 146 12.64 0.43 -13.38
N TRP A 147 11.34 0.19 -13.59
CA TRP A 147 10.53 1.04 -14.45
C TRP A 147 10.20 2.38 -13.80
N VAL A 148 10.23 3.45 -14.60
CA VAL A 148 9.85 4.79 -14.13
C VAL A 148 8.33 4.92 -14.12
N LEU A 149 7.80 5.54 -13.06
CA LEU A 149 6.37 5.83 -12.96
C LEU A 149 5.95 6.84 -14.03
N VAL A 150 5.04 6.45 -14.92
CA VAL A 150 4.51 7.28 -16.01
C VAL A 150 2.99 7.06 -16.14
N PRO A 151 2.20 7.66 -15.25
CA PRO A 151 0.75 7.46 -15.22
C PRO A 151 0.10 7.74 -16.57
N GLY A 152 -0.74 6.82 -17.02
CA GLY A 152 -1.51 6.98 -18.27
C GLY A 152 -0.73 6.80 -19.57
N LYS A 153 0.54 6.38 -19.53
CA LYS A 153 1.34 6.19 -20.75
C LYS A 153 0.90 4.98 -21.58
N TYR A 154 0.36 3.92 -20.96
CA TYR A 154 -0.04 2.66 -21.60
C TYR A 154 -1.51 2.35 -21.34
#